data_0d0542c76b4006c242c9c72e3bdc1d63
#
_entry.id   0d0542c76b4006c242c9c72e3bdc1d63
#
_cell.length_a   1.000
_cell.length_b   1.000
_cell.length_c   1.000
_cell.angle_alpha   90.00
_cell.angle_beta   90.00
_cell.angle_gamma   90.00
#
_symmetry.space_group_name_H-M   'P 1'
#
loop_
_entity.id
_entity.type
_entity.pdbx_description
1 polymer ?
#
loop_
_entity_poly.entity_id
_entity_poly.type
_entity_poly.pdbx_seq_one_letter_code
_entity_poly.pdbx_strand_id
1 'polypeptide(L)'
;DVLMVDDVQFIAGKDSTQEEFFHTFNALVDQNKQIIISADRAPGEIKDLEDRVKSRLQCGLVVDLHPTDYELRLGILQTKVQQNRKNYPDLKIADGVLELLAHRISTNVRVLEGALTRLFAFASLVGREIDMDLTQDCLADVLRASERKITVEEIQRKVSEYYNIRMSDIIGPKRLRSYARPRQVAMYL
;
A
#
# COMPACT_ATOMS: atom_id res chain seq x y z
N ASP A 1 -5.01 -29.60 -5.63
CA ASP A 1 -3.94 -28.77 -6.20
C ASP A 1 -4.45 -27.33 -6.34
N VAL A 2 -3.56 -26.36 -6.08
CA VAL A 2 -3.85 -24.92 -6.19
C VAL A 2 -2.77 -24.29 -7.06
N LEU A 3 -3.16 -23.47 -8.05
CA LEU A 3 -2.24 -22.60 -8.76
C LEU A 3 -2.30 -21.21 -8.10
N MET A 4 -1.14 -20.69 -7.74
CA MET A 4 -1.00 -19.29 -7.27
C MET A 4 -0.12 -18.53 -8.25
N VAL A 5 -0.63 -17.39 -8.74
CA VAL A 5 0.10 -16.49 -9.66
C VAL A 5 0.15 -15.13 -8.99
N ASP A 6 1.36 -14.69 -8.66
CA ASP A 6 1.59 -13.39 -8.07
C ASP A 6 1.92 -12.37 -9.16
N ASP A 7 1.40 -11.14 -8.99
CA ASP A 7 1.70 -10.01 -9.86
C ASP A 7 1.42 -10.27 -11.36
N VAL A 8 0.21 -10.72 -11.69
CA VAL A 8 -0.17 -11.10 -13.07
C VAL A 8 0.02 -9.98 -14.10
N GLN A 9 0.06 -8.71 -13.68
CA GLN A 9 0.35 -7.59 -14.57
C GLN A 9 1.70 -7.71 -15.31
N PHE A 10 2.64 -8.51 -14.82
CA PHE A 10 3.94 -8.72 -15.47
C PHE A 10 3.88 -9.55 -16.76
N ILE A 11 2.77 -10.22 -17.05
CA ILE A 11 2.57 -10.86 -18.36
C ILE A 11 2.05 -9.88 -19.41
N ALA A 12 1.60 -8.68 -19.03
CA ALA A 12 1.10 -7.68 -19.97
C ALA A 12 2.17 -7.31 -21.03
N GLY A 13 1.74 -7.14 -22.29
CA GLY A 13 2.64 -6.88 -23.41
C GLY A 13 3.49 -8.07 -23.86
N LYS A 14 3.26 -9.29 -23.33
CA LYS A 14 3.99 -10.52 -23.71
C LYS A 14 3.02 -11.52 -24.32
N ASP A 15 2.70 -11.39 -25.59
CA ASP A 15 1.62 -12.12 -26.25
C ASP A 15 1.74 -13.64 -26.09
N SER A 16 2.92 -14.21 -26.33
CA SER A 16 3.12 -15.66 -26.17
C SER A 16 2.92 -16.15 -24.72
N THR A 17 3.32 -15.33 -23.75
CA THR A 17 3.13 -15.66 -22.33
C THR A 17 1.65 -15.55 -21.94
N GLN A 18 0.93 -14.57 -22.47
CA GLN A 18 -0.52 -14.42 -22.25
C GLN A 18 -1.29 -15.60 -22.86
N GLU A 19 -0.88 -16.07 -24.03
CA GLU A 19 -1.49 -17.22 -24.69
C GLU A 19 -1.32 -18.49 -23.86
N GLU A 20 -0.11 -18.81 -23.42
CA GLU A 20 0.17 -19.97 -22.55
C GLU A 20 -0.53 -19.87 -21.19
N PHE A 21 -0.56 -18.70 -20.61
CA PHE A 21 -1.32 -18.43 -19.38
C PHE A 21 -2.81 -18.71 -19.59
N PHE A 22 -3.38 -18.24 -20.68
CA PHE A 22 -4.80 -18.43 -21.00
C PHE A 22 -5.16 -19.92 -21.16
N HIS A 23 -4.32 -20.69 -21.87
CA HIS A 23 -4.52 -22.12 -22.03
C HIS A 23 -4.40 -22.88 -20.70
N THR A 24 -3.38 -22.56 -19.92
CA THR A 24 -3.18 -23.15 -18.57
C THR A 24 -4.34 -22.83 -17.65
N PHE A 25 -4.80 -21.58 -17.63
CA PHE A 25 -5.93 -21.15 -16.83
C PHE A 25 -7.19 -21.95 -17.18
N ASN A 26 -7.55 -22.07 -18.48
CA ASN A 26 -8.71 -22.82 -18.91
C ASN A 26 -8.61 -24.28 -18.52
N ALA A 27 -7.48 -24.93 -18.75
CA ALA A 27 -7.28 -26.33 -18.41
C ALA A 27 -7.47 -26.61 -16.90
N LEU A 28 -7.07 -25.66 -16.05
CA LEU A 28 -7.25 -25.77 -14.60
C LEU A 28 -8.70 -25.52 -14.18
N VAL A 29 -9.38 -24.56 -14.81
CA VAL A 29 -10.82 -24.31 -14.58
C VAL A 29 -11.64 -25.54 -14.98
N ASP A 30 -11.38 -26.13 -16.14
CA ASP A 30 -12.07 -27.34 -16.63
C ASP A 30 -11.88 -28.54 -15.68
N GLN A 31 -10.74 -28.58 -14.98
CA GLN A 31 -10.44 -29.60 -13.97
C GLN A 31 -10.95 -29.22 -12.56
N ASN A 32 -11.70 -28.12 -12.41
CA ASN A 32 -12.16 -27.61 -11.11
C ASN A 32 -11.02 -27.39 -10.10
N LYS A 33 -9.85 -26.94 -10.55
CA LYS A 33 -8.72 -26.60 -9.67
C LYS A 33 -8.86 -25.18 -9.15
N GLN A 34 -8.39 -24.96 -7.93
CA GLN A 34 -8.36 -23.63 -7.34
C GLN A 34 -7.25 -22.80 -7.96
N ILE A 35 -7.59 -21.57 -8.38
CA ILE A 35 -6.63 -20.58 -8.88
C ILE A 35 -6.73 -19.34 -7.99
N ILE A 36 -5.59 -18.81 -7.58
CA ILE A 36 -5.45 -17.56 -6.82
C ILE A 36 -4.49 -16.67 -7.59
N ILE A 37 -4.93 -15.46 -7.90
CA ILE A 37 -4.14 -14.50 -8.70
C ILE A 37 -4.09 -13.17 -7.96
N SER A 38 -2.90 -12.58 -7.86
CA SER A 38 -2.75 -11.21 -7.41
C SER A 38 -2.43 -10.26 -8.57
N ALA A 39 -2.79 -9.00 -8.40
CA ALA A 39 -2.46 -7.90 -9.31
C ALA A 39 -2.34 -6.58 -8.52
N ASP A 40 -1.64 -5.61 -9.10
CA ASP A 40 -1.51 -4.25 -8.53
C ASP A 40 -2.74 -3.37 -8.79
N ARG A 41 -3.66 -3.81 -9.65
CA ARG A 41 -4.90 -3.10 -10.04
C ARG A 41 -5.97 -4.06 -10.53
N ALA A 42 -7.19 -3.56 -10.70
CA ALA A 42 -8.30 -4.36 -11.23
C ALA A 42 -7.96 -4.91 -12.62
N PRO A 43 -8.39 -6.13 -12.98
CA PRO A 43 -8.05 -6.75 -14.26
C PRO A 43 -8.38 -5.90 -15.48
N GLY A 44 -9.48 -5.13 -15.45
CA GLY A 44 -9.87 -4.22 -16.54
C GLY A 44 -8.94 -3.04 -16.74
N GLU A 45 -8.16 -2.65 -15.72
CA GLU A 45 -7.25 -1.51 -15.72
C GLU A 45 -5.82 -1.88 -16.14
N ILE A 46 -5.52 -3.18 -16.25
CA ILE A 46 -4.19 -3.64 -16.69
C ILE A 46 -4.05 -3.34 -18.19
N LYS A 47 -3.17 -2.39 -18.52
CA LYS A 47 -2.85 -2.05 -19.90
C LYS A 47 -2.09 -3.22 -20.56
N ASP A 48 -2.22 -3.35 -21.88
CA ASP A 48 -1.52 -4.34 -22.70
C ASP A 48 -1.76 -5.80 -22.27
N LEU A 49 -2.86 -6.04 -21.54
CA LEU A 49 -3.39 -7.36 -21.26
C LEU A 49 -4.53 -7.64 -22.24
N GLU A 50 -4.53 -8.82 -22.86
CA GLU A 50 -5.55 -9.22 -23.83
C GLU A 50 -6.94 -9.32 -23.20
N ASP A 51 -7.98 -8.93 -23.91
CA ASP A 51 -9.37 -8.90 -23.41
C ASP A 51 -9.86 -10.30 -22.99
N ARG A 52 -9.40 -11.36 -23.70
CA ARG A 52 -9.72 -12.74 -23.33
C ARG A 52 -9.14 -13.12 -21.96
N VAL A 53 -7.94 -12.65 -21.63
CA VAL A 53 -7.30 -12.86 -20.31
C VAL A 53 -8.02 -12.03 -19.25
N LYS A 54 -8.27 -10.74 -19.51
CA LYS A 54 -9.06 -9.87 -18.60
C LYS A 54 -10.39 -10.49 -18.24
N SER A 55 -11.13 -10.98 -19.25
CA SER A 55 -12.44 -11.61 -19.04
C SER A 55 -12.33 -12.83 -18.13
N ARG A 56 -11.29 -13.65 -18.27
CA ARG A 56 -11.07 -14.82 -17.40
C ARG A 56 -10.74 -14.42 -15.96
N LEU A 57 -9.90 -13.41 -15.78
CA LEU A 57 -9.56 -12.89 -14.45
C LEU A 57 -10.78 -12.31 -13.72
N GLN A 58 -11.75 -11.79 -14.48
CA GLN A 58 -13.00 -11.23 -13.93
C GLN A 58 -14.09 -12.28 -13.67
N CYS A 59 -13.96 -13.50 -14.22
CA CYS A 59 -14.97 -14.55 -14.04
C CYS A 59 -15.03 -15.14 -12.61
N GLY A 60 -14.04 -14.85 -11.75
CA GLY A 60 -13.97 -15.31 -10.38
C GLY A 60 -14.40 -14.26 -9.35
N LEU A 61 -14.06 -14.54 -8.11
CA LEU A 61 -14.20 -13.56 -7.03
C LEU A 61 -13.04 -12.57 -7.12
N VAL A 62 -13.33 -11.32 -7.47
CA VAL A 62 -12.37 -10.21 -7.43
C VAL A 62 -12.57 -9.44 -6.14
N VAL A 63 -11.50 -9.29 -5.36
CA VAL A 63 -11.50 -8.60 -4.07
C VAL A 63 -10.42 -7.53 -4.07
N ASP A 64 -10.81 -6.31 -3.72
CA ASP A 64 -9.87 -5.20 -3.55
C ASP A 64 -9.26 -5.21 -2.15
N LEU A 65 -7.93 -5.13 -2.09
CA LEU A 65 -7.20 -4.92 -0.85
C LEU A 65 -6.99 -3.42 -0.65
N HIS A 66 -7.68 -2.87 0.33
CA HIS A 66 -7.55 -1.45 0.67
C HIS A 66 -6.21 -1.14 1.36
N PRO A 67 -5.73 0.11 1.27
CA PRO A 67 -4.58 0.57 2.05
C PRO A 67 -4.77 0.27 3.55
N THR A 68 -3.69 -0.11 4.21
CA THR A 68 -3.71 -0.41 5.64
C THR A 68 -4.03 0.82 6.47
N ASP A 69 -4.96 0.68 7.43
CA ASP A 69 -5.19 1.67 8.47
C ASP A 69 -4.09 1.62 9.56
N TYR A 70 -4.20 2.50 10.56
CA TYR A 70 -3.22 2.57 11.64
C TYR A 70 -3.22 1.30 12.50
N GLU A 71 -4.39 0.80 12.86
CA GLU A 71 -4.57 -0.38 13.72
C GLU A 71 -3.99 -1.63 13.07
N LEU A 72 -4.24 -1.82 11.79
CA LEU A 72 -3.69 -2.96 11.04
C LEU A 72 -2.16 -2.87 10.96
N ARG A 73 -1.60 -1.68 10.68
CA ARG A 73 -0.14 -1.51 10.67
C ARG A 73 0.49 -1.81 12.02
N LEU A 74 -0.13 -1.35 13.12
CA LEU A 74 0.34 -1.64 14.47
C LEU A 74 0.28 -3.15 14.76
N GLY A 75 -0.81 -3.82 14.38
CA GLY A 75 -0.95 -5.27 14.52
C GLY A 75 0.10 -6.07 13.73
N ILE A 76 0.42 -5.62 12.50
CA ILE A 76 1.49 -6.20 11.68
C ILE A 76 2.83 -6.06 12.40
N LEU A 77 3.17 -4.86 12.91
CA LEU A 77 4.41 -4.62 13.65
C LEU A 77 4.51 -5.52 14.88
N GLN A 78 3.44 -5.61 15.68
CA GLN A 78 3.41 -6.46 16.88
C GLN A 78 3.66 -7.94 16.53
N THR A 79 3.02 -8.43 15.46
CA THR A 79 3.22 -9.80 14.97
C THR A 79 4.67 -10.02 14.52
N LYS A 80 5.24 -9.08 13.79
CA LYS A 80 6.64 -9.15 13.33
C LYS A 80 7.65 -9.06 14.49
N VAL A 81 7.37 -8.28 15.52
CA VAL A 81 8.16 -8.26 16.76
C VAL A 81 8.17 -9.63 17.41
N GLN A 82 7.02 -10.29 17.53
CA GLN A 82 6.95 -11.64 18.11
C GLN A 82 7.77 -12.66 17.29
N GLN A 83 7.73 -12.56 15.96
CA GLN A 83 8.54 -13.40 15.07
C GLN A 83 10.04 -13.14 15.25
N ASN A 84 10.44 -11.87 15.32
CA ASN A 84 11.85 -11.47 15.49
C ASN A 84 12.41 -11.81 16.87
N ARG A 85 11.58 -11.90 17.92
CA ARG A 85 12.02 -12.34 19.27
C ARG A 85 12.69 -13.72 19.28
N LYS A 86 12.39 -14.58 18.28
CA LYS A 86 13.07 -15.88 18.14
C LYS A 86 14.56 -15.71 17.80
N ASN A 87 14.89 -14.67 17.02
CA ASN A 87 16.25 -14.39 16.57
C ASN A 87 16.97 -13.41 17.51
N TYR A 88 16.20 -12.57 18.22
CA TYR A 88 16.71 -11.49 19.11
C TYR A 88 15.99 -11.54 20.46
N PRO A 89 16.20 -12.60 21.30
CA PRO A 89 15.42 -12.82 22.52
C PRO A 89 15.63 -11.74 23.57
N ASP A 90 16.83 -11.17 23.65
CA ASP A 90 17.22 -10.19 24.67
C ASP A 90 16.95 -8.73 24.28
N LEU A 91 16.52 -8.49 23.04
CA LEU A 91 16.31 -7.14 22.53
C LEU A 91 14.97 -6.57 23.02
N LYS A 92 15.05 -5.43 23.70
CA LYS A 92 13.88 -4.70 24.20
C LYS A 92 13.49 -3.58 23.22
N ILE A 93 12.20 -3.33 23.17
CA ILE A 93 11.61 -2.22 22.41
C ILE A 93 10.90 -1.33 23.43
N ALA A 94 11.22 -0.06 23.43
CA ALA A 94 10.58 0.92 24.29
C ALA A 94 9.14 1.22 23.83
N ASP A 95 8.31 1.60 24.79
CA ASP A 95 6.93 1.99 24.51
C ASP A 95 6.90 3.19 23.54
N GLY A 96 5.90 3.21 22.65
CA GLY A 96 5.72 4.28 21.68
C GLY A 96 6.48 4.09 20.35
N VAL A 97 7.49 3.22 20.28
CA VAL A 97 8.28 3.00 19.05
C VAL A 97 7.41 2.41 17.94
N LEU A 98 6.62 1.38 18.24
CA LEU A 98 5.76 0.74 17.23
C LEU A 98 4.64 1.69 16.77
N GLU A 99 4.09 2.47 17.68
CA GLU A 99 3.10 3.51 17.43
C GLU A 99 3.68 4.60 16.51
N LEU A 100 4.90 5.04 16.78
CA LEU A 100 5.61 5.99 15.90
C LEU A 100 5.75 5.43 14.49
N LEU A 101 6.24 4.20 14.35
CA LEU A 101 6.41 3.56 13.04
C LEU A 101 5.06 3.41 12.30
N ALA A 102 4.02 2.91 12.97
CA ALA A 102 2.70 2.73 12.40
C ALA A 102 2.06 4.06 11.96
N HIS A 103 2.33 5.15 12.66
CA HIS A 103 1.84 6.49 12.33
C HIS A 103 2.63 7.10 11.18
N ARG A 104 3.96 7.07 11.23
CA ARG A 104 4.82 7.78 10.28
C ARG A 104 4.97 7.03 8.94
N ILE A 105 5.04 5.70 8.96
CA ILE A 105 5.20 4.89 7.75
C ILE A 105 3.83 4.35 7.32
N SER A 106 3.08 5.17 6.58
CA SER A 106 1.70 4.84 6.15
C SER A 106 1.59 4.38 4.70
N THR A 107 2.65 4.51 3.92
CA THR A 107 2.60 4.36 2.45
C THR A 107 2.72 2.91 1.97
N ASN A 108 3.51 2.09 2.66
CA ASN A 108 3.83 0.73 2.20
C ASN A 108 4.20 -0.18 3.37
N VAL A 109 3.51 -1.31 3.50
CA VAL A 109 3.77 -2.30 4.54
C VAL A 109 5.16 -2.92 4.41
N ARG A 110 5.68 -3.12 3.19
CA ARG A 110 7.04 -3.62 2.98
C ARG A 110 8.10 -2.67 3.53
N VAL A 111 7.89 -1.36 3.38
CA VAL A 111 8.77 -0.33 3.98
C VAL A 111 8.67 -0.38 5.50
N LEU A 112 7.48 -0.55 6.05
CA LEU A 112 7.24 -0.67 7.49
C LEU A 112 7.95 -1.89 8.08
N GLU A 113 7.83 -3.05 7.45
CA GLU A 113 8.52 -4.29 7.86
C GLU A 113 10.04 -4.17 7.71
N GLY A 114 10.50 -3.56 6.62
CA GLY A 114 11.92 -3.30 6.39
C GLY A 114 12.52 -2.37 7.44
N ALA A 115 11.79 -1.32 7.84
CA ALA A 115 12.18 -0.42 8.90
C ALA A 115 12.34 -1.14 10.25
N LEU A 116 11.37 -1.99 10.60
CA LEU A 116 11.45 -2.80 11.82
C LEU A 116 12.65 -3.76 11.79
N THR A 117 12.86 -4.45 10.68
CA THR A 117 14.00 -5.37 10.49
C THR A 117 15.33 -4.64 10.65
N ARG A 118 15.45 -3.44 10.06
CA ARG A 118 16.64 -2.59 10.17
C ARG A 118 16.90 -2.16 11.61
N LEU A 119 15.84 -1.83 12.38
CA LEU A 119 15.96 -1.49 13.81
C LEU A 119 16.48 -2.67 14.62
N PHE A 120 15.94 -3.87 14.42
CA PHE A 120 16.41 -5.07 15.13
C PHE A 120 17.88 -5.36 14.82
N ALA A 121 18.28 -5.30 13.56
CA ALA A 121 19.66 -5.55 13.15
C ALA A 121 20.61 -4.51 13.75
N PHE A 122 20.25 -3.22 13.68
CA PHE A 122 21.09 -2.14 14.19
C PHE A 122 21.21 -2.17 15.72
N ALA A 123 20.10 -2.36 16.43
CA ALA A 123 20.08 -2.44 17.89
C ALA A 123 20.88 -3.65 18.40
N SER A 124 20.80 -4.79 17.71
CA SER A 124 21.60 -5.97 18.02
C SER A 124 23.11 -5.73 17.79
N LEU A 125 23.47 -4.99 16.75
CA LEU A 125 24.86 -4.67 16.44
C LEU A 125 25.48 -3.72 17.49
N VAL A 126 24.71 -2.72 17.93
CA VAL A 126 25.15 -1.70 18.90
C VAL A 126 25.01 -2.18 20.36
N GLY A 127 24.24 -3.25 20.61
CA GLY A 127 23.96 -3.77 21.93
C GLY A 127 23.07 -2.86 22.78
N ARG A 128 22.16 -2.09 22.15
CA ARG A 128 21.22 -1.18 22.82
C ARG A 128 19.78 -1.61 22.60
N GLU A 129 18.90 -1.23 23.50
CA GLU A 129 17.46 -1.35 23.30
C GLU A 129 16.97 -0.42 22.16
N ILE A 130 15.87 -0.77 21.55
CA ILE A 130 15.20 0.05 20.52
C ILE A 130 14.38 1.12 21.24
N ASP A 131 14.99 2.28 21.46
CA ASP A 131 14.34 3.47 21.99
C ASP A 131 13.97 4.47 20.87
N MET A 132 13.37 5.60 21.25
CA MET A 132 12.94 6.63 20.31
C MET A 132 14.11 7.29 19.58
N ASP A 133 15.23 7.54 20.29
CA ASP A 133 16.40 8.20 19.75
C ASP A 133 17.08 7.31 18.70
N LEU A 134 17.33 6.03 19.05
CA LEU A 134 17.87 5.05 18.12
C LEU A 134 16.98 4.87 16.91
N THR A 135 15.66 4.87 17.11
CA THR A 135 14.67 4.75 16.03
C THR A 135 14.76 5.94 15.06
N GLN A 136 14.84 7.16 15.59
CA GLN A 136 14.96 8.37 14.75
C GLN A 136 16.28 8.42 14.01
N ASP A 137 17.39 8.10 14.66
CA ASP A 137 18.71 8.08 14.03
C ASP A 137 18.81 7.00 12.95
N CYS A 138 18.40 5.79 13.27
CA CYS A 138 18.49 4.65 12.36
C CYS A 138 17.58 4.79 11.13
N LEU A 139 16.39 5.38 11.30
CA LEU A 139 15.35 5.46 10.27
C LEU A 139 15.12 6.88 9.73
N ALA A 140 16.03 7.83 9.98
CA ALA A 140 15.85 9.22 9.57
C ALA A 140 15.55 9.39 8.08
N ASP A 141 16.15 8.56 7.22
CA ASP A 141 15.91 8.51 5.78
C ASP A 141 14.51 7.99 5.44
N VAL A 142 14.10 6.88 6.06
CA VAL A 142 12.79 6.25 5.85
C VAL A 142 11.67 7.14 6.35
N LEU A 143 11.82 7.70 7.56
CA LEU A 143 10.83 8.59 8.16
C LEU A 143 10.62 9.85 7.33
N ARG A 144 11.68 10.47 6.82
CA ARG A 144 11.58 11.62 5.89
C ARG A 144 10.95 11.26 4.56
N ALA A 145 11.30 10.11 3.99
CA ALA A 145 10.70 9.65 2.74
C ALA A 145 9.22 9.27 2.87
N SER A 146 8.82 8.82 4.06
CA SER A 146 7.45 8.43 4.40
C SER A 146 6.60 9.61 4.88
N GLU A 147 7.18 10.78 5.14
CA GLU A 147 6.41 11.99 5.40
C GLU A 147 5.50 12.26 4.21
N ARG A 148 4.20 12.13 4.47
CA ARG A 148 3.17 12.26 3.46
C ARG A 148 3.24 13.67 2.89
N LYS A 149 3.73 13.79 1.67
CA LYS A 149 3.61 15.05 0.92
C LYS A 149 2.12 15.27 0.66
N ILE A 150 1.54 16.23 1.33
CA ILE A 150 0.17 16.66 1.05
C ILE A 150 0.17 17.15 -0.41
N THR A 151 -0.59 16.48 -1.26
CA THR A 151 -0.72 16.86 -2.66
C THR A 151 -1.81 17.91 -2.84
N VAL A 152 -1.72 18.66 -3.94
CA VAL A 152 -2.76 19.66 -4.31
C VAL A 152 -4.12 18.97 -4.43
N GLU A 153 -4.17 17.75 -4.99
CA GLU A 153 -5.39 16.97 -5.14
C GLU A 153 -6.00 16.59 -3.78
N GLU A 154 -5.18 16.26 -2.79
CA GLU A 154 -5.65 15.96 -1.43
C GLU A 154 -6.24 17.19 -0.75
N ILE A 155 -5.57 18.33 -0.86
CA ILE A 155 -6.09 19.62 -0.36
C ILE A 155 -7.44 19.91 -1.01
N GLN A 156 -7.51 19.85 -2.33
CA GLN A 156 -8.73 20.10 -3.09
C GLN A 156 -9.87 19.16 -2.69
N ARG A 157 -9.57 17.87 -2.51
CA ARG A 157 -10.56 16.87 -2.07
C ARG A 157 -11.08 17.19 -0.67
N LYS A 158 -10.20 17.45 0.30
CA LYS A 158 -10.59 17.78 1.68
C LYS A 158 -11.42 19.07 1.75
N VAL A 159 -11.05 20.08 0.96
CA VAL A 159 -11.81 21.31 0.86
C VAL A 159 -13.18 21.07 0.20
N SER A 160 -13.24 20.22 -0.86
CA SER A 160 -14.50 19.81 -1.49
C SER A 160 -15.44 19.15 -0.49
N GLU A 161 -14.94 18.19 0.28
CA GLU A 161 -15.70 17.48 1.30
C GLU A 161 -16.22 18.44 2.38
N TYR A 162 -15.36 19.31 2.90
CA TYR A 162 -15.72 20.27 3.94
C TYR A 162 -16.80 21.26 3.52
N TYR A 163 -16.73 21.79 2.29
CA TYR A 163 -17.70 22.74 1.74
C TYR A 163 -18.86 22.06 1.01
N ASN A 164 -18.90 20.72 0.97
CA ASN A 164 -19.89 19.91 0.26
C ASN A 164 -20.12 20.36 -1.20
N ILE A 165 -19.02 20.56 -1.93
CA ILE A 165 -19.00 20.93 -3.34
C ILE A 165 -18.27 19.87 -4.16
N ARG A 166 -18.57 19.79 -5.45
CA ARG A 166 -17.93 18.83 -6.33
C ARG A 166 -16.49 19.25 -6.67
N MET A 167 -15.61 18.29 -6.79
CA MET A 167 -14.22 18.50 -7.22
C MET A 167 -14.13 19.30 -8.54
N SER A 168 -15.02 19.00 -9.50
CA SER A 168 -15.15 19.73 -10.78
C SER A 168 -15.50 21.21 -10.60
N ASP A 169 -16.17 21.58 -9.52
CA ASP A 169 -16.53 22.98 -9.25
C ASP A 169 -15.36 23.72 -8.58
N ILE A 170 -14.48 23.03 -7.85
CA ILE A 170 -13.22 23.62 -7.34
C ILE A 170 -12.26 23.93 -8.49
N ILE A 171 -12.07 23.01 -9.42
CA ILE A 171 -11.13 23.14 -10.53
C ILE A 171 -11.71 24.00 -11.66
N GLY A 172 -13.03 24.05 -11.78
CA GLY A 172 -13.75 24.68 -12.90
C GLY A 172 -13.68 26.23 -12.92
N PRO A 173 -14.08 26.88 -14.01
CA PRO A 173 -13.96 28.34 -14.20
C PRO A 173 -15.03 29.17 -13.48
N LYS A 174 -16.00 28.57 -12.81
CA LYS A 174 -17.10 29.27 -12.14
C LYS A 174 -16.57 30.22 -11.05
N ARG A 175 -17.04 31.48 -11.06
CA ARG A 175 -16.58 32.57 -10.14
C ARG A 175 -17.58 32.91 -9.02
N LEU A 176 -18.62 32.11 -8.83
CA LEU A 176 -19.58 32.33 -7.75
C LEU A 176 -18.89 32.28 -6.38
N ARG A 177 -19.33 33.11 -5.43
CA ARG A 177 -18.73 33.18 -4.09
C ARG A 177 -18.71 31.84 -3.36
N SER A 178 -19.70 30.97 -3.63
CA SER A 178 -19.79 29.59 -3.13
C SER A 178 -18.62 28.70 -3.57
N TYR A 179 -17.97 29.00 -4.69
CA TYR A 179 -16.80 28.28 -5.21
C TYR A 179 -15.48 29.04 -5.01
N ALA A 180 -15.55 30.40 -5.03
CA ALA A 180 -14.37 31.25 -4.91
C ALA A 180 -13.72 31.10 -3.51
N ARG A 181 -14.55 31.13 -2.45
CA ARG A 181 -14.05 30.98 -1.07
C ARG A 181 -13.37 29.63 -0.80
N PRO A 182 -13.96 28.47 -1.15
CA PRO A 182 -13.27 27.18 -1.04
C PRO A 182 -11.94 27.12 -1.80
N ARG A 183 -11.87 27.68 -3.01
CA ARG A 183 -10.61 27.74 -3.76
C ARG A 183 -9.54 28.56 -3.05
N GLN A 184 -9.92 29.71 -2.49
CA GLN A 184 -8.99 30.52 -1.71
C GLN A 184 -8.44 29.73 -0.52
N VAL A 185 -9.30 29.01 0.22
CA VAL A 185 -8.87 28.14 1.33
C VAL A 185 -7.90 27.06 0.82
N ALA A 186 -8.22 26.39 -0.29
CA ALA A 186 -7.36 25.38 -0.87
C ALA A 186 -6.00 25.91 -1.38
N MET A 187 -5.91 27.21 -1.67
CA MET A 187 -4.64 27.86 -2.09
C MET A 187 -3.76 28.30 -0.91
N TYR A 188 -4.32 28.40 0.30
CA TYR A 188 -3.59 28.77 1.51
C TYR A 188 -3.14 27.59 2.37
N LEU A 189 -3.59 26.38 2.06
CA LEU A 189 -3.20 25.12 2.72
C LEU A 189 -2.08 24.43 1.95
#